data_f4736d473728a5a24e85c9c097dcbbfa
#
_entry.id   f4736d473728a5a24e85c9c097dcbbfa
#
_cell.length_a   1.000
_cell.length_b   1.000
_cell.length_c   1.000
_cell.angle_alpha   90.00
_cell.angle_beta   90.00
_cell.angle_gamma   90.00
#
_symmetry.space_group_name_H-M   'P 1'
#
loop_
_entity.id
_entity.type
_entity.pdbx_description
1 polymer ?
#
loop_
_entity_poly.entity_id
_entity_poly.type
_entity_poly.pdbx_seq_one_letter_code
_entity_poly.pdbx_strand_id
1 'polypeptide(L)'
;MAVDYLQKILTAKVYDVAIESPAPDFSLFFNRMSPSAYLRDGVQGIFYTLNYLRQLEYLGIPTVNGYKAFVNETSKALQLELMQSLGIRYPKARVVNHPSQLVAAAEGLRFPVVVKANIGGSGAGITKYNSLEDLRAAAEGPMGFGVDHTALLQEFIPARGGYITRVETLGGKFLYAIRVYLTGETFNLCPADICQTNTGVELVRNACALDAPKNGLKVEGYMPPPAVINAVETLVQQSGIDVGGIEYIIDDRDGELLYYDVNALSNFVADAVNVVGFNPFHRLVDFLLERAGVQQGRMVNNLQSVNI
;
A
#
# COMPACT_ATOMS: atom_id res chain seq x y z
N MET A 1 7.70 3.20 -15.37
CA MET A 1 8.18 2.31 -16.45
C MET A 1 8.13 0.82 -16.07
N ALA A 2 8.75 0.34 -14.99
CA ALA A 2 8.73 -1.09 -14.65
C ALA A 2 7.33 -1.62 -14.27
N VAL A 3 6.54 -0.83 -13.54
CA VAL A 3 5.18 -1.22 -13.11
C VAL A 3 4.23 -1.36 -14.31
N ASP A 4 4.30 -0.44 -15.27
CA ASP A 4 3.45 -0.51 -16.48
C ASP A 4 3.84 -1.67 -17.40
N TYR A 5 5.11 -2.03 -17.40
CA TYR A 5 5.61 -3.16 -18.19
C TYR A 5 5.09 -4.50 -17.63
N LEU A 6 5.14 -4.70 -16.31
CA LEU A 6 4.61 -5.90 -15.65
C LEU A 6 3.08 -6.01 -15.78
N GLN A 7 2.37 -4.90 -15.68
CA GLN A 7 0.92 -4.87 -15.89
C GLN A 7 0.56 -5.30 -17.33
N LYS A 8 1.29 -4.80 -18.34
CA LYS A 8 1.09 -5.19 -19.74
C LYS A 8 1.42 -6.66 -19.97
N ILE A 9 2.44 -7.21 -19.34
CA ILE A 9 2.76 -8.64 -19.45
C ILE A 9 1.66 -9.49 -18.81
N LEU A 10 1.17 -9.15 -17.63
CA LEU A 10 0.13 -9.92 -16.94
C LEU A 10 -1.22 -9.84 -17.65
N THR A 11 -1.60 -8.67 -18.16
CA THR A 11 -2.85 -8.51 -18.91
C THR A 11 -2.83 -9.15 -20.30
N ALA A 12 -1.64 -9.42 -20.86
CA ALA A 12 -1.47 -10.04 -22.17
C ALA A 12 -1.33 -11.58 -22.11
N LYS A 13 -1.12 -12.17 -20.94
CA LYS A 13 -0.93 -13.63 -20.81
C LYS A 13 -2.22 -14.30 -20.35
N VAL A 14 -2.68 -15.22 -21.17
CA VAL A 14 -3.61 -16.27 -20.76
C VAL A 14 -2.80 -17.33 -20.01
N TYR A 15 -3.28 -17.77 -18.86
CA TYR A 15 -2.69 -18.91 -18.16
C TYR A 15 -3.69 -20.09 -18.13
N ASP A 16 -3.15 -21.29 -18.22
CA ASP A 16 -3.93 -22.51 -18.09
C ASP A 16 -4.09 -22.85 -16.60
N VAL A 17 -5.32 -23.13 -16.18
CA VAL A 17 -5.62 -23.57 -14.81
C VAL A 17 -5.38 -25.06 -14.59
N ALA A 18 -5.04 -25.82 -15.65
CA ALA A 18 -4.72 -27.23 -15.52
C ALA A 18 -3.46 -27.43 -14.66
N ILE A 19 -3.55 -28.32 -13.69
CA ILE A 19 -2.44 -28.67 -12.78
C ILE A 19 -1.23 -29.25 -13.54
N GLU A 20 -1.48 -29.80 -14.74
CA GLU A 20 -0.49 -30.41 -15.62
C GLU A 20 0.18 -29.40 -16.57
N SER A 21 -0.19 -28.14 -16.52
CA SER A 21 0.44 -27.11 -17.33
C SER A 21 1.94 -27.01 -17.02
N PRO A 22 2.80 -26.85 -18.06
CA PRO A 22 4.21 -26.69 -17.83
C PRO A 22 4.47 -25.48 -16.93
N ALA A 23 5.38 -25.64 -15.96
CA ALA A 23 5.77 -24.55 -15.07
C ALA A 23 6.23 -23.34 -15.89
N PRO A 24 5.96 -22.11 -15.43
CA PRO A 24 6.45 -20.91 -16.08
C PRO A 24 7.97 -20.94 -16.25
N ASP A 25 8.46 -20.35 -17.34
CA ASP A 25 9.89 -20.25 -17.65
C ASP A 25 10.56 -19.10 -16.88
N PHE A 26 10.41 -19.13 -15.53
CA PHE A 26 11.09 -18.20 -14.62
C PHE A 26 11.24 -18.82 -13.21
N SER A 27 12.30 -18.46 -12.50
CA SER A 27 12.62 -18.99 -11.17
C SER A 27 11.94 -18.23 -10.03
N LEU A 28 11.48 -17.02 -10.26
CA LEU A 28 10.87 -16.13 -9.27
C LEU A 28 9.86 -15.21 -9.93
N PHE A 29 8.72 -15.02 -9.29
CA PHE A 29 7.75 -14.00 -9.64
C PHE A 29 7.73 -12.88 -8.59
N PHE A 30 8.01 -11.65 -8.99
CA PHE A 30 7.90 -10.48 -8.12
C PHE A 30 6.65 -9.67 -8.47
N ASN A 31 5.64 -9.74 -7.62
CA ASN A 31 4.41 -8.99 -7.82
C ASN A 31 4.63 -7.50 -7.55
N ARG A 32 4.32 -6.68 -8.56
CA ARG A 32 4.39 -5.22 -8.53
C ARG A 32 3.06 -4.58 -8.93
N MET A 33 1.95 -5.33 -8.90
CA MET A 33 0.63 -4.81 -9.21
C MET A 33 0.17 -3.87 -8.10
N SER A 34 -0.18 -2.63 -8.46
CA SER A 34 -0.76 -1.66 -7.54
C SER A 34 -2.26 -1.90 -7.37
N PRO A 35 -2.82 -1.75 -6.16
CA PRO A 35 -4.27 -1.83 -5.95
C PRO A 35 -5.05 -0.73 -6.71
N SER A 36 -4.38 0.35 -7.09
CA SER A 36 -4.96 1.41 -7.93
C SER A 36 -4.78 1.19 -9.44
N ALA A 37 -4.37 0.00 -9.87
CA ALA A 37 -4.17 -0.28 -11.30
C ALA A 37 -5.44 -0.09 -12.13
N TYR A 38 -6.62 -0.36 -11.54
CA TYR A 38 -7.91 -0.17 -12.19
C TYR A 38 -8.19 1.29 -12.64
N LEU A 39 -7.52 2.28 -12.03
CA LEU A 39 -7.66 3.68 -12.43
C LEU A 39 -6.91 4.02 -13.73
N ARG A 40 -6.05 3.13 -14.23
CA ARG A 40 -5.23 3.36 -15.42
C ARG A 40 -5.81 2.71 -16.67
N ASP A 41 -5.83 1.39 -16.76
CA ASP A 41 -6.12 0.69 -18.02
C ASP A 41 -7.05 -0.53 -17.87
N GLY A 42 -7.71 -0.71 -16.74
CA GLY A 42 -8.65 -1.82 -16.63
C GLY A 42 -8.81 -2.37 -15.24
N VAL A 43 -10.04 -2.46 -14.84
CA VAL A 43 -10.51 -2.98 -13.56
C VAL A 43 -10.08 -4.44 -13.35
N GLN A 44 -10.03 -5.21 -14.42
CA GLN A 44 -9.82 -6.66 -14.40
C GLN A 44 -8.39 -7.06 -13.98
N GLY A 45 -7.41 -6.18 -14.16
CA GLY A 45 -6.00 -6.48 -13.85
C GLY A 45 -5.76 -6.88 -12.39
N ILE A 46 -6.46 -6.29 -11.43
CA ILE A 46 -6.34 -6.61 -9.99
C ILE A 46 -6.86 -8.03 -9.74
N PHE A 47 -8.08 -8.33 -10.19
CA PHE A 47 -8.72 -9.63 -9.94
C PHE A 47 -8.03 -10.74 -10.70
N TYR A 48 -7.60 -10.48 -11.94
CA TYR A 48 -6.78 -11.41 -12.71
C TYR A 48 -5.46 -11.73 -11.97
N THR A 49 -4.79 -10.72 -11.44
CA THR A 49 -3.54 -10.91 -10.68
C THR A 49 -3.74 -11.75 -9.43
N LEU A 50 -4.84 -11.57 -8.69
CA LEU A 50 -5.18 -12.42 -7.55
C LEU A 50 -5.25 -13.89 -7.96
N ASN A 51 -6.00 -14.18 -9.03
CA ASN A 51 -6.14 -15.54 -9.53
C ASN A 51 -4.81 -16.12 -10.02
N TYR A 52 -4.01 -15.32 -10.73
CA TYR A 52 -2.70 -15.76 -11.22
C TYR A 52 -1.70 -16.03 -10.09
N LEU A 53 -1.65 -15.18 -9.07
CA LEU A 53 -0.80 -15.42 -7.90
C LEU A 53 -1.20 -16.72 -7.17
N ARG A 54 -2.49 -17.00 -7.07
CA ARG A 54 -2.97 -18.26 -6.51
C ARG A 54 -2.53 -19.46 -7.33
N GLN A 55 -2.59 -19.35 -8.67
CA GLN A 55 -2.09 -20.40 -9.58
C GLN A 55 -0.58 -20.64 -9.37
N LEU A 56 0.23 -19.58 -9.24
CA LEU A 56 1.66 -19.73 -8.98
C LEU A 56 1.94 -20.47 -7.66
N GLU A 57 1.14 -20.22 -6.61
CA GLU A 57 1.25 -20.98 -5.35
C GLU A 57 0.96 -22.48 -5.56
N TYR A 58 -0.09 -22.84 -6.32
CA TYR A 58 -0.37 -24.26 -6.63
C TYR A 58 0.75 -24.92 -7.42
N LEU A 59 1.41 -24.19 -8.29
CA LEU A 59 2.56 -24.67 -9.06
C LEU A 59 3.86 -24.68 -8.24
N GLY A 60 3.85 -24.21 -7.00
CA GLY A 60 5.04 -24.12 -6.15
C GLY A 60 6.08 -23.10 -6.63
N ILE A 61 5.68 -22.14 -7.46
CA ILE A 61 6.57 -21.10 -7.98
C ILE A 61 6.86 -20.07 -6.88
N PRO A 62 8.15 -19.81 -6.55
CA PRO A 62 8.49 -18.78 -5.59
C PRO A 62 7.94 -17.42 -6.00
N THR A 63 7.23 -16.77 -5.10
CA THR A 63 6.67 -15.44 -5.32
C THR A 63 7.14 -14.46 -4.23
N VAL A 64 7.43 -13.23 -4.61
CA VAL A 64 7.65 -12.10 -3.71
C VAL A 64 6.41 -11.23 -3.75
N ASN A 65 5.84 -10.90 -2.58
CA ASN A 65 4.51 -10.32 -2.44
C ASN A 65 3.45 -11.17 -3.15
N GLY A 66 3.38 -12.44 -2.76
CA GLY A 66 2.48 -13.44 -3.35
C GLY A 66 1.01 -13.20 -3.07
N TYR A 67 0.20 -14.25 -3.22
CA TYR A 67 -1.25 -14.17 -3.10
C TYR A 67 -1.72 -13.55 -1.77
N LYS A 68 -1.20 -14.03 -0.63
CA LYS A 68 -1.58 -13.55 0.70
C LYS A 68 -1.27 -12.06 0.89
N ALA A 69 -0.09 -11.61 0.45
CA ALA A 69 0.29 -10.21 0.49
C ALA A 69 -0.65 -9.36 -0.37
N PHE A 70 -1.00 -9.81 -1.57
CA PHE A 70 -1.83 -9.06 -2.49
C PHE A 70 -3.30 -9.02 -2.07
N VAL A 71 -3.83 -10.06 -1.42
CA VAL A 71 -5.16 -10.04 -0.78
C VAL A 71 -5.23 -8.93 0.27
N ASN A 72 -4.20 -8.81 1.12
CA ASN A 72 -4.14 -7.73 2.12
C ASN A 72 -3.95 -6.35 1.47
N GLU A 73 -3.11 -6.24 0.44
CA GLU A 73 -2.88 -5.00 -0.30
C GLU A 73 -4.17 -4.46 -0.95
N THR A 74 -5.01 -5.34 -1.46
CA THR A 74 -6.25 -4.97 -2.16
C THR A 74 -7.46 -4.83 -1.26
N SER A 75 -7.31 -4.87 0.08
CA SER A 75 -8.44 -4.71 0.99
C SER A 75 -8.05 -4.02 2.29
N LYS A 76 -8.42 -2.75 2.43
CA LYS A 76 -8.24 -1.99 3.68
C LYS A 76 -9.05 -2.58 4.83
N ALA A 77 -10.20 -3.18 4.56
CA ALA A 77 -10.99 -3.87 5.56
C ALA A 77 -10.20 -5.05 6.16
N LEU A 78 -9.60 -5.91 5.32
CA LEU A 78 -8.77 -7.02 5.78
C LEU A 78 -7.51 -6.54 6.53
N GLN A 79 -6.92 -5.41 6.14
CA GLN A 79 -5.80 -4.80 6.87
C GLN A 79 -6.22 -4.45 8.31
N LEU A 80 -7.40 -3.85 8.51
CA LEU A 80 -7.89 -3.52 9.84
C LEU A 80 -8.25 -4.77 10.66
N GLU A 81 -8.85 -5.78 10.03
CA GLU A 81 -9.15 -7.07 10.69
C GLU A 81 -7.86 -7.76 11.14
N LEU A 82 -6.82 -7.75 10.30
CA LEU A 82 -5.51 -8.28 10.67
C LEU A 82 -4.89 -7.49 11.84
N MET A 83 -4.91 -6.17 11.81
CA MET A 83 -4.43 -5.33 12.91
C MET A 83 -5.19 -5.64 14.20
N GLN A 84 -6.52 -5.76 14.13
CA GLN A 84 -7.37 -6.14 15.27
C GLN A 84 -6.98 -7.49 15.86
N SER A 85 -6.77 -8.49 15.00
CA SER A 85 -6.39 -9.85 15.44
C SER A 85 -5.03 -9.91 16.14
N LEU A 86 -4.14 -8.96 15.80
CA LEU A 86 -2.79 -8.84 16.36
C LEU A 86 -2.73 -7.86 17.56
N GLY A 87 -3.85 -7.26 17.95
CA GLY A 87 -3.88 -6.24 19.01
C GLY A 87 -3.17 -4.93 18.63
N ILE A 88 -2.98 -4.67 17.33
CA ILE A 88 -2.37 -3.46 16.80
C ILE A 88 -3.45 -2.38 16.69
N ARG A 89 -3.21 -1.20 17.26
CA ARG A 89 -4.16 -0.10 17.25
C ARG A 89 -4.25 0.57 15.90
N TYR A 90 -5.46 0.92 15.50
CA TYR A 90 -5.77 1.62 14.26
C TYR A 90 -6.92 2.63 14.47
N PRO A 91 -7.08 3.64 13.60
CA PRO A 91 -8.20 4.57 13.70
C PRO A 91 -9.53 3.83 13.66
N LYS A 92 -10.48 4.17 14.54
CA LYS A 92 -11.80 3.54 14.53
C LYS A 92 -12.43 3.65 13.15
N ALA A 93 -12.92 2.53 12.63
CA ALA A 93 -13.50 2.45 11.30
C ALA A 93 -14.71 1.51 11.26
N ARG A 94 -15.54 1.71 10.23
CA ARG A 94 -16.67 0.83 9.87
C ARG A 94 -16.57 0.52 8.38
N VAL A 95 -16.82 -0.72 8.02
CA VAL A 95 -16.91 -1.14 6.62
C VAL A 95 -18.36 -0.97 6.16
N VAL A 96 -18.54 -0.32 5.03
CA VAL A 96 -19.84 -0.03 4.43
C VAL A 96 -19.82 -0.38 2.94
N ASN A 97 -20.96 -0.77 2.39
CA ASN A 97 -21.10 -1.10 0.97
C ASN A 97 -22.25 -0.33 0.28
N HIS A 98 -22.91 0.57 1.01
CA HIS A 98 -23.95 1.42 0.46
C HIS A 98 -24.01 2.77 1.19
N PRO A 99 -24.23 3.91 0.50
CA PRO A 99 -24.30 5.23 1.13
C PRO A 99 -25.30 5.35 2.27
N SER A 100 -26.45 4.68 2.19
CA SER A 100 -27.48 4.69 3.24
C SER A 100 -26.99 4.17 4.60
N GLN A 101 -25.89 3.43 4.65
CA GLN A 101 -25.32 2.90 5.89
C GLN A 101 -24.47 3.93 6.64
N LEU A 102 -23.98 4.99 5.95
CA LEU A 102 -22.97 5.91 6.47
C LEU A 102 -23.40 6.61 7.75
N VAL A 103 -24.65 7.11 7.82
CA VAL A 103 -25.15 7.85 8.99
C VAL A 103 -25.19 6.95 10.23
N ALA A 104 -25.70 5.73 10.09
CA ALA A 104 -25.73 4.76 11.19
C ALA A 104 -24.31 4.28 11.55
N ALA A 105 -23.45 4.07 10.56
CA ALA A 105 -22.07 3.65 10.77
C ALA A 105 -21.21 4.72 11.46
N ALA A 106 -21.62 5.99 11.42
CA ALA A 106 -20.92 7.08 12.09
C ALA A 106 -21.14 7.12 13.61
N GLU A 107 -22.09 6.35 14.12
CA GLU A 107 -22.36 6.31 15.57
C GLU A 107 -21.12 5.89 16.36
N GLY A 108 -20.76 6.71 17.34
CA GLY A 108 -19.59 6.50 18.21
C GLY A 108 -18.24 6.76 17.57
N LEU A 109 -18.19 7.33 16.34
CA LEU A 109 -16.97 7.85 15.72
C LEU A 109 -16.78 9.34 16.08
N ARG A 110 -15.52 9.74 16.26
CA ARG A 110 -15.13 11.14 16.46
C ARG A 110 -14.97 11.83 15.11
N PHE A 111 -15.72 12.93 14.90
CA PHE A 111 -15.53 13.78 13.72
C PHE A 111 -14.28 14.66 13.86
N PRO A 112 -13.65 15.02 12.73
CA PRO A 112 -13.99 14.66 11.36
C PRO A 112 -13.82 13.16 11.08
N VAL A 113 -14.55 12.67 10.07
CA VAL A 113 -14.40 11.32 9.53
C VAL A 113 -13.99 11.36 8.07
N VAL A 114 -13.42 10.28 7.56
CA VAL A 114 -13.15 10.08 6.13
C VAL A 114 -13.90 8.88 5.61
N VAL A 115 -14.39 8.98 4.38
CA VAL A 115 -14.84 7.84 3.58
C VAL A 115 -13.73 7.54 2.57
N LYS A 116 -13.26 6.32 2.54
CA LYS A 116 -12.22 5.88 1.61
C LYS A 116 -12.57 4.53 0.99
N ALA A 117 -12.29 4.37 -0.31
CA ALA A 117 -12.50 3.10 -0.99
C ALA A 117 -11.67 1.98 -0.34
N ASN A 118 -12.25 0.77 -0.26
CA ASN A 118 -11.57 -0.41 0.23
C ASN A 118 -10.37 -0.78 -0.66
N ILE A 119 -10.60 -0.88 -1.96
CA ILE A 119 -9.54 -1.06 -2.95
C ILE A 119 -9.12 0.31 -3.47
N GLY A 120 -7.93 0.74 -3.13
CA GLY A 120 -7.41 2.04 -3.56
C GLY A 120 -5.97 2.23 -3.11
N GLY A 121 -5.33 3.24 -3.65
CA GLY A 121 -3.96 3.59 -3.30
C GLY A 121 -3.67 5.06 -3.62
N SER A 122 -2.60 5.60 -3.03
CA SER A 122 -2.14 6.97 -3.26
C SER A 122 -3.18 8.04 -2.95
N GLY A 123 -4.01 7.84 -1.91
CA GLY A 123 -5.01 8.83 -1.49
C GLY A 123 -6.23 8.98 -2.42
N ALA A 124 -6.32 8.22 -3.51
CA ALA A 124 -7.45 8.30 -4.42
C ALA A 124 -8.76 7.86 -3.73
N GLY A 125 -9.84 8.62 -3.95
CA GLY A 125 -11.17 8.29 -3.43
C GLY A 125 -11.31 8.48 -1.92
N ILE A 126 -10.54 9.39 -1.29
CA ILE A 126 -10.69 9.76 0.12
C ILE A 126 -11.44 11.09 0.20
N THR A 127 -12.55 11.12 0.94
CA THR A 127 -13.33 12.34 1.18
C THR A 127 -13.53 12.53 2.68
N LYS A 128 -13.24 13.73 3.18
CA LYS A 128 -13.42 14.12 4.58
C LYS A 128 -14.76 14.80 4.81
N TYR A 129 -15.37 14.49 5.94
CA TYR A 129 -16.61 15.10 6.43
C TYR A 129 -16.37 15.63 7.83
N ASN A 130 -16.66 16.91 8.04
CA ASN A 130 -16.39 17.58 9.31
C ASN A 130 -17.52 17.37 10.33
N SER A 131 -18.72 17.07 9.85
CA SER A 131 -19.92 16.88 10.68
C SER A 131 -20.77 15.72 10.18
N LEU A 132 -21.71 15.27 11.02
CA LEU A 132 -22.72 14.29 10.65
C LEU A 132 -23.68 14.83 9.59
N GLU A 133 -23.94 16.13 9.60
CA GLU A 133 -24.78 16.82 8.62
C GLU A 133 -24.12 16.77 7.23
N ASP A 134 -22.81 17.06 7.14
CA ASP A 134 -22.06 16.96 5.89
C ASP A 134 -22.09 15.54 5.32
N LEU A 135 -21.89 14.55 6.21
CA LEU A 135 -21.92 13.14 5.84
C LEU A 135 -23.31 12.70 5.35
N ARG A 136 -24.38 13.15 6.02
CA ARG A 136 -25.76 12.86 5.63
C ARG A 136 -26.10 13.46 4.27
N ALA A 137 -25.78 14.74 4.06
CA ALA A 137 -26.02 15.42 2.78
C ALA A 137 -25.27 14.71 1.63
N ALA A 138 -24.04 14.27 1.86
CA ALA A 138 -23.26 13.52 0.88
C ALA A 138 -23.88 12.13 0.59
N ALA A 139 -24.40 11.44 1.60
CA ALA A 139 -25.01 10.13 1.46
C ALA A 139 -26.33 10.12 0.64
N GLU A 140 -26.99 11.26 0.50
CA GLU A 140 -28.16 11.46 -0.36
C GLU A 140 -27.79 11.64 -1.85
N GLY A 141 -26.50 11.92 -2.13
CA GLY A 141 -25.97 12.12 -3.46
C GLY A 141 -25.26 10.90 -4.03
N PRO A 142 -24.73 11.02 -5.24
CA PRO A 142 -23.91 9.95 -5.84
C PRO A 142 -22.59 9.82 -5.10
N MET A 143 -22.34 8.65 -4.50
CA MET A 143 -21.06 8.30 -3.85
C MET A 143 -20.47 7.05 -4.50
N GLY A 144 -19.20 7.11 -4.89
CA GLY A 144 -18.46 5.96 -5.37
C GLY A 144 -17.69 5.28 -4.23
N PHE A 145 -17.88 3.98 -4.05
CA PHE A 145 -17.15 3.19 -3.05
C PHE A 145 -16.01 2.36 -3.65
N GLY A 146 -15.53 2.77 -4.82
CA GLY A 146 -14.46 2.05 -5.52
C GLY A 146 -14.99 0.86 -6.35
N VAL A 147 -14.06 0.06 -6.83
CA VAL A 147 -14.32 -1.00 -7.82
C VAL A 147 -15.07 -2.21 -7.24
N ASP A 148 -14.97 -2.43 -5.94
CA ASP A 148 -15.63 -3.52 -5.22
C ASP A 148 -16.89 -3.06 -4.45
N HIS A 149 -17.32 -1.82 -4.68
CA HIS A 149 -18.44 -1.19 -3.98
C HIS A 149 -18.35 -1.27 -2.45
N THR A 150 -17.13 -1.24 -1.92
CA THR A 150 -16.86 -1.28 -0.49
C THR A 150 -16.05 -0.07 -0.08
N ALA A 151 -16.40 0.54 1.05
CA ALA A 151 -15.68 1.68 1.59
C ALA A 151 -15.51 1.54 3.10
N LEU A 152 -14.56 2.27 3.64
CA LEU A 152 -14.37 2.45 5.06
C LEU A 152 -14.79 3.87 5.45
N LEU A 153 -15.70 3.97 6.43
CA LEU A 153 -15.94 5.18 7.20
C LEU A 153 -15.00 5.15 8.42
N GLN A 154 -14.06 6.06 8.50
CA GLN A 154 -12.97 6.03 9.47
C GLN A 154 -12.78 7.39 10.14
N GLU A 155 -12.44 7.41 11.44
CA GLU A 155 -12.01 8.63 12.11
C GLU A 155 -10.81 9.26 11.40
N PHE A 156 -10.87 10.56 11.17
CA PHE A 156 -9.71 11.34 10.72
C PHE A 156 -8.81 11.63 11.92
N ILE A 157 -7.53 11.32 11.78
CA ILE A 157 -6.54 11.49 12.85
C ILE A 157 -5.66 12.70 12.54
N PRO A 158 -5.72 13.76 13.36
CA PRO A 158 -4.76 14.86 13.24
C PRO A 158 -3.37 14.38 13.66
N ALA A 159 -2.38 14.63 12.81
CA ALA A 159 -1.01 14.18 13.03
C ALA A 159 -0.30 15.05 14.07
N ARG A 160 0.10 14.48 15.21
CA ARG A 160 0.96 15.16 16.16
C ARG A 160 2.29 15.52 15.51
N GLY A 161 2.69 16.79 15.63
CA GLY A 161 3.90 17.31 15.01
C GLY A 161 3.83 17.48 13.48
N GLY A 162 2.64 17.31 12.87
CA GLY A 162 2.42 17.56 11.44
C GLY A 162 3.14 16.56 10.51
N TYR A 163 3.42 15.35 10.94
CA TYR A 163 4.07 14.32 10.12
C TYR A 163 3.43 12.95 10.30
N ILE A 164 3.60 12.12 9.30
CA ILE A 164 3.37 10.67 9.37
C ILE A 164 4.71 9.94 9.42
N THR A 165 4.68 8.70 9.89
CA THR A 165 5.86 7.82 9.83
C THR A 165 5.55 6.62 8.96
N ARG A 166 6.44 6.35 8.01
CA ARG A 166 6.41 5.15 7.17
C ARG A 166 7.62 4.29 7.48
N VAL A 167 7.35 3.02 7.78
CA VAL A 167 8.35 2.00 8.10
C VAL A 167 8.43 1.03 6.93
N GLU A 168 9.58 0.97 6.27
CA GLU A 168 9.83 0.06 5.16
C GLU A 168 10.42 -1.26 5.66
N THR A 169 9.99 -2.34 5.01
CA THR A 169 10.41 -3.71 5.33
C THR A 169 10.88 -4.45 4.10
N LEU A 170 11.79 -5.40 4.31
CA LEU A 170 12.30 -6.31 3.29
C LEU A 170 12.51 -7.70 3.91
N GLY A 171 11.97 -8.74 3.28
CA GLY A 171 12.02 -10.10 3.79
C GLY A 171 11.35 -10.27 5.16
N GLY A 172 10.29 -9.48 5.44
CA GLY A 172 9.59 -9.50 6.72
C GLY A 172 10.36 -8.84 7.87
N LYS A 173 11.43 -8.07 7.58
CA LYS A 173 12.29 -7.39 8.54
C LYS A 173 12.34 -5.89 8.29
N PHE A 174 12.52 -5.13 9.37
CA PHE A 174 12.75 -3.69 9.32
C PHE A 174 13.91 -3.37 8.38
N LEU A 175 13.72 -2.42 7.49
CA LEU A 175 14.74 -1.94 6.56
C LEU A 175 15.18 -0.50 6.92
N TYR A 176 14.24 0.43 6.98
CA TYR A 176 14.40 1.79 7.44
C TYR A 176 13.04 2.42 7.75
N ALA A 177 13.03 3.60 8.34
CA ALA A 177 11.81 4.39 8.44
C ALA A 177 12.08 5.86 8.11
N ILE A 178 11.02 6.56 7.68
CA ILE A 178 11.02 7.97 7.36
C ILE A 178 9.84 8.66 8.02
N ARG A 179 10.05 9.94 8.37
CA ARG A 179 8.98 10.90 8.65
C ARG A 179 8.73 11.75 7.43
N VAL A 180 7.47 11.87 7.06
CA VAL A 180 7.02 12.73 5.96
C VAL A 180 6.20 13.85 6.58
N TYR A 181 6.69 15.08 6.45
CA TYR A 181 6.02 16.25 6.99
C TYR A 181 4.91 16.71 6.06
N LEU A 182 3.72 16.89 6.62
CA LEU A 182 2.53 17.31 5.89
C LEU A 182 2.57 18.82 5.70
N THR A 183 2.28 19.29 4.50
CA THR A 183 2.19 20.73 4.20
C THR A 183 0.72 21.12 4.06
N GLY A 184 0.26 22.02 4.95
CA GLY A 184 -1.05 22.64 4.88
C GLY A 184 -2.23 21.70 5.19
N GLU A 185 -3.42 22.07 4.71
CA GLU A 185 -4.69 21.38 4.96
C GLU A 185 -4.87 20.09 4.15
N THR A 186 -3.83 19.58 3.52
CA THR A 186 -3.94 18.43 2.64
C THR A 186 -4.14 17.14 3.44
N PHE A 187 -5.25 16.45 3.18
CA PHE A 187 -5.59 15.13 3.74
C PHE A 187 -4.72 14.01 3.25
N ASN A 188 -3.91 14.26 2.28
CA ASN A 188 -3.11 13.28 1.61
C ASN A 188 -1.93 12.93 2.49
N LEU A 189 -2.12 11.86 3.24
CA LEU A 189 -1.07 11.10 3.88
C LEU A 189 -0.11 10.49 2.84
N CYS A 190 -0.50 10.53 1.59
CA CYS A 190 0.35 10.46 0.43
C CYS A 190 0.30 11.84 -0.24
N PRO A 191 1.39 12.51 -0.53
CA PRO A 191 1.38 13.75 -1.28
C PRO A 191 1.10 13.47 -2.77
N ALA A 192 -0.07 12.98 -3.05
CA ALA A 192 -0.68 12.98 -4.35
C ALA A 192 -1.84 13.96 -4.26
N ASP A 193 -1.72 15.06 -5.00
CA ASP A 193 -2.72 16.11 -5.08
C ASP A 193 -4.06 15.59 -5.62
N ILE A 194 -4.85 14.98 -4.75
CA ILE A 194 -6.26 14.75 -5.01
C ILE A 194 -7.03 15.12 -3.75
N CYS A 195 -7.07 16.42 -3.47
CA CYS A 195 -8.14 16.96 -2.68
C CYS A 195 -9.29 17.24 -3.64
N GLN A 196 -10.37 16.48 -3.53
CA GLN A 196 -11.63 16.97 -4.04
C GLN A 196 -11.99 18.21 -3.21
N THR A 197 -11.93 19.37 -3.82
CA THR A 197 -12.69 20.53 -3.38
C THR A 197 -14.17 20.15 -3.47
N ASN A 198 -15.03 20.76 -2.66
CA ASN A 198 -16.49 20.53 -2.62
C ASN A 198 -17.24 20.72 -3.96
N THR A 199 -16.55 20.76 -5.08
CA THR A 199 -17.06 20.98 -6.45
C THR A 199 -16.84 19.78 -7.39
N GLY A 200 -16.40 18.62 -6.90
CA GLY A 200 -16.45 17.37 -7.67
C GLY A 200 -15.47 17.25 -8.85
N VAL A 201 -14.37 17.98 -8.85
CA VAL A 201 -13.34 17.85 -9.89
C VAL A 201 -12.26 16.88 -9.44
N GLU A 202 -12.14 15.75 -10.14
CA GLU A 202 -11.09 14.76 -9.98
C GLU A 202 -9.74 15.35 -10.43
N LEU A 203 -8.79 15.51 -9.52
CA LEU A 203 -7.47 16.04 -9.82
C LEU A 203 -6.46 14.91 -10.05
N VAL A 204 -5.70 15.03 -11.12
CA VAL A 204 -4.72 14.07 -11.62
C VAL A 204 -3.50 13.96 -10.69
N ARG A 205 -3.10 12.77 -10.41
CA ARG A 205 -2.06 12.21 -9.58
C ARG A 205 -0.65 12.73 -9.84
N ASN A 206 0.11 13.14 -8.83
CA ASN A 206 1.54 13.38 -9.04
C ASN A 206 2.55 12.87 -7.98
N ALA A 207 2.19 12.33 -6.83
CA ALA A 207 3.23 11.81 -5.95
C ALA A 207 2.76 10.81 -4.88
N CYS A 208 3.63 9.85 -4.56
CA CYS A 208 3.56 8.94 -3.41
C CYS A 208 4.45 9.49 -2.27
N ALA A 209 4.22 9.10 -1.01
CA ALA A 209 5.08 9.47 0.13
C ALA A 209 6.56 9.19 -0.14
N LEU A 210 6.83 8.20 -0.97
CA LEU A 210 8.17 7.84 -1.42
C LEU A 210 8.78 8.83 -2.41
N ASP A 211 7.95 9.58 -3.12
CA ASP A 211 8.35 10.66 -4.03
C ASP A 211 8.27 12.05 -3.36
N ALA A 212 7.92 12.11 -2.08
CA ALA A 212 7.79 13.34 -1.31
C ALA A 212 8.98 14.31 -1.46
N PRO A 213 10.26 13.86 -1.45
CA PRO A 213 11.39 14.76 -1.68
C PRO A 213 11.36 15.42 -3.05
N LYS A 214 10.91 14.72 -4.10
CA LYS A 214 10.80 15.28 -5.45
C LYS A 214 9.73 16.38 -5.55
N ASN A 215 8.76 16.35 -4.62
CA ASN A 215 7.65 17.32 -4.57
C ASN A 215 7.88 18.44 -3.54
N GLY A 216 9.11 18.58 -3.03
CA GLY A 216 9.47 19.62 -2.09
C GLY A 216 8.95 19.42 -0.67
N LEU A 217 8.40 18.24 -0.34
CA LEU A 217 8.02 17.91 1.03
C LEU A 217 9.27 17.54 1.84
N LYS A 218 9.32 18.01 3.09
CA LYS A 218 10.37 17.61 4.02
C LYS A 218 10.20 16.13 4.37
N VAL A 219 11.28 15.36 4.15
CA VAL A 219 11.39 13.96 4.54
C VAL A 219 12.68 13.77 5.31
N GLU A 220 12.64 13.03 6.39
CA GLU A 220 13.83 12.71 7.19
C GLU A 220 13.86 11.24 7.58
N GLY A 221 15.06 10.66 7.65
CA GLY A 221 15.27 9.33 8.20
C GLY A 221 14.92 9.31 9.69
N TYR A 222 14.32 8.21 10.15
CA TYR A 222 13.90 8.07 11.53
C TYR A 222 14.11 6.65 12.03
N MET A 223 14.50 6.49 13.29
CA MET A 223 14.58 5.18 13.95
C MET A 223 13.38 5.02 14.90
N PRO A 224 12.39 4.17 14.54
CA PRO A 224 11.26 3.93 15.41
C PRO A 224 11.65 3.21 16.70
N PRO A 225 10.86 3.34 17.79
CA PRO A 225 11.03 2.53 18.97
C PRO A 225 10.96 1.02 18.66
N PRO A 226 11.69 0.17 19.42
CA PRO A 226 11.67 -1.29 19.19
C PRO A 226 10.27 -1.91 19.17
N ALA A 227 9.35 -1.42 19.98
CA ALA A 227 7.97 -1.88 20.00
C ALA A 227 7.24 -1.66 18.66
N VAL A 228 7.52 -0.54 17.99
CA VAL A 228 6.97 -0.22 16.65
C VAL A 228 7.56 -1.15 15.61
N ILE A 229 8.88 -1.35 15.64
CA ILE A 229 9.57 -2.27 14.73
C ILE A 229 8.98 -3.68 14.87
N ASN A 230 8.84 -4.18 16.09
CA ASN A 230 8.27 -5.50 16.35
C ASN A 230 6.82 -5.64 15.85
N ALA A 231 5.99 -4.61 16.07
CA ALA A 231 4.61 -4.59 15.57
C ALA A 231 4.56 -4.63 14.03
N VAL A 232 5.41 -3.84 13.37
CA VAL A 232 5.51 -3.81 11.90
C VAL A 232 6.01 -5.15 11.36
N GLU A 233 7.09 -5.72 11.94
CA GLU A 233 7.60 -7.03 11.52
C GLU A 233 6.53 -8.13 11.69
N THR A 234 5.79 -8.12 12.80
CA THR A 234 4.69 -9.05 13.03
C THR A 234 3.61 -8.89 11.95
N LEU A 235 3.21 -7.65 11.67
CA LEU A 235 2.15 -7.35 10.70
C LEU A 235 2.54 -7.82 9.28
N VAL A 236 3.76 -7.51 8.81
CA VAL A 236 4.19 -7.92 7.47
C VAL A 236 4.39 -9.42 7.35
N GLN A 237 4.86 -10.10 8.40
CA GLN A 237 4.97 -11.55 8.41
C GLN A 237 3.59 -12.23 8.38
N GLN A 238 2.64 -11.72 9.18
CA GLN A 238 1.28 -12.25 9.20
C GLN A 238 0.49 -11.94 7.93
N SER A 239 0.76 -10.84 7.24
CA SER A 239 0.17 -10.54 5.93
C SER A 239 0.87 -11.21 4.75
N GLY A 240 2.04 -11.82 4.96
CA GLY A 240 2.85 -12.44 3.89
C GLY A 240 3.53 -11.42 2.98
N ILE A 241 3.77 -10.20 3.47
CA ILE A 241 4.44 -9.14 2.73
C ILE A 241 5.96 -9.33 2.85
N ASP A 242 6.62 -9.50 1.70
CA ASP A 242 8.07 -9.58 1.63
C ASP A 242 8.71 -8.20 1.46
N VAL A 243 8.12 -7.34 0.64
CA VAL A 243 8.58 -5.97 0.35
C VAL A 243 7.41 -5.03 0.56
N GLY A 244 7.47 -4.20 1.59
CA GLY A 244 6.34 -3.33 1.89
C GLY A 244 6.66 -2.19 2.83
N GLY A 245 5.69 -1.31 2.99
CA GLY A 245 5.74 -0.18 3.90
C GLY A 245 4.48 -0.05 4.73
N ILE A 246 4.65 0.14 6.03
CA ILE A 246 3.56 0.31 6.98
C ILE A 246 3.56 1.76 7.46
N GLU A 247 2.41 2.39 7.44
CA GLU A 247 2.25 3.76 7.87
C GLU A 247 1.54 3.86 9.22
N TYR A 248 2.08 4.70 10.09
CA TYR A 248 1.43 5.05 11.35
C TYR A 248 1.47 6.54 11.62
N ILE A 249 0.58 6.97 12.48
CA ILE A 249 0.39 8.35 12.91
C ILE A 249 0.27 8.38 14.44
N ILE A 250 0.71 9.45 15.06
CA ILE A 250 0.43 9.73 16.48
C ILE A 250 -0.72 10.74 16.50
N ASP A 251 -1.83 10.36 17.13
CA ASP A 251 -2.98 11.23 17.28
C ASP A 251 -2.62 12.46 18.17
N ASP A 252 -2.83 13.64 17.65
CA ASP A 252 -2.52 14.86 18.39
C ASP A 252 -3.44 15.08 19.58
N ARG A 253 -4.64 14.51 19.56
CA ARG A 253 -5.66 14.66 20.59
C ARG A 253 -5.32 13.92 21.90
N ASP A 254 -4.73 12.73 21.82
CA ASP A 254 -4.51 11.87 22.98
C ASP A 254 -3.10 11.23 23.02
N GLY A 255 -2.34 11.30 21.92
CA GLY A 255 -1.00 10.71 21.82
C GLY A 255 -0.98 9.24 21.47
N GLU A 256 -2.12 8.65 21.09
CA GLU A 256 -2.16 7.26 20.67
C GLU A 256 -1.44 7.08 19.33
N LEU A 257 -0.65 6.00 19.25
CA LEU A 257 -0.02 5.56 18.00
C LEU A 257 -0.98 4.63 17.27
N LEU A 258 -1.36 5.00 16.05
CA LEU A 258 -2.34 4.32 15.22
C LEU A 258 -1.76 3.95 13.87
N TYR A 259 -1.80 2.65 13.52
CA TYR A 259 -1.41 2.16 12.19
C TYR A 259 -2.61 2.26 11.26
N TYR A 260 -2.44 2.78 10.04
CA TYR A 260 -3.60 3.09 9.19
C TYR A 260 -3.47 2.66 7.73
N ASP A 261 -2.28 2.30 7.27
CA ASP A 261 -2.06 1.84 5.89
C ASP A 261 -0.95 0.79 5.83
N VAL A 262 -1.22 -0.27 5.07
CA VAL A 262 -0.33 -1.42 4.84
C VAL A 262 -0.13 -1.54 3.35
N ASN A 263 1.10 -1.36 2.88
CA ASN A 263 1.42 -1.36 1.47
C ASN A 263 2.37 -2.51 1.14
N ALA A 264 1.91 -3.47 0.36
CA ALA A 264 2.73 -4.55 -0.19
C ALA A 264 3.45 -4.16 -1.49
N LEU A 265 3.46 -2.88 -1.82
CA LEU A 265 4.14 -2.32 -2.98
C LEU A 265 4.97 -1.13 -2.54
N SER A 266 6.24 -1.36 -2.24
CA SER A 266 7.17 -0.27 -1.97
C SER A 266 8.05 0.05 -3.18
N ASN A 267 8.20 1.35 -3.47
CA ASN A 267 9.15 1.89 -4.43
C ASN A 267 10.38 2.49 -3.72
N PHE A 268 10.46 2.37 -2.39
CA PHE A 268 11.40 3.01 -1.52
C PHE A 268 11.44 4.56 -1.68
N VAL A 269 12.00 5.22 -0.69
CA VAL A 269 12.04 6.69 -0.69
C VAL A 269 12.97 7.20 -1.80
N ALA A 270 12.53 8.23 -2.49
CA ALA A 270 13.37 8.95 -3.44
C ALA A 270 14.56 9.58 -2.71
N ASP A 271 15.70 9.64 -3.38
CA ASP A 271 16.96 10.15 -2.82
C ASP A 271 17.38 9.43 -1.51
N ALA A 272 17.16 8.12 -1.46
CA ALA A 272 17.34 7.29 -0.27
C ALA A 272 18.73 7.45 0.38
N VAL A 273 19.79 7.61 -0.42
CA VAL A 273 21.16 7.76 0.10
C VAL A 273 21.26 8.98 1.02
N ASN A 274 20.66 10.10 0.65
CA ASN A 274 20.67 11.32 1.45
C ASN A 274 19.66 11.27 2.62
N VAL A 275 18.54 10.57 2.44
CA VAL A 275 17.47 10.50 3.44
C VAL A 275 17.75 9.46 4.53
N VAL A 276 18.20 8.24 4.13
CA VAL A 276 18.36 7.09 5.05
C VAL A 276 19.78 6.52 5.09
N GLY A 277 20.73 7.11 4.33
CA GLY A 277 22.15 6.79 4.40
C GLY A 277 22.60 5.61 3.53
N PHE A 278 21.70 4.97 2.78
CA PHE A 278 22.04 3.85 1.88
C PHE A 278 21.04 3.72 0.73
N ASN A 279 21.40 2.93 -0.29
CA ASN A 279 20.51 2.62 -1.40
C ASN A 279 19.74 1.30 -1.12
N PRO A 280 18.43 1.34 -0.79
CA PRO A 280 17.64 0.15 -0.48
C PRO A 280 17.44 -0.79 -1.67
N PHE A 281 17.60 -0.31 -2.91
CA PHE A 281 17.49 -1.16 -4.10
C PHE A 281 18.60 -2.21 -4.18
N HIS A 282 19.80 -1.94 -3.65
CA HIS A 282 20.85 -2.96 -3.58
C HIS A 282 20.40 -4.12 -2.68
N ARG A 283 19.81 -3.82 -1.51
CA ARG A 283 19.25 -4.85 -0.62
C ARG A 283 18.11 -5.63 -1.28
N LEU A 284 17.26 -4.94 -2.04
CA LEU A 284 16.18 -5.60 -2.79
C LEU A 284 16.73 -6.57 -3.83
N VAL A 285 17.74 -6.17 -4.59
CA VAL A 285 18.38 -7.05 -5.60
C VAL A 285 18.97 -8.29 -4.93
N ASP A 286 19.74 -8.12 -3.85
CA ASP A 286 20.31 -9.24 -3.10
C ASP A 286 19.20 -10.20 -2.61
N PHE A 287 18.12 -9.66 -2.03
CA PHE A 287 16.98 -10.43 -1.57
C PHE A 287 16.29 -11.21 -2.72
N LEU A 288 16.07 -10.56 -3.87
CA LEU A 288 15.44 -11.22 -5.02
C LEU A 288 16.31 -12.34 -5.59
N LEU A 289 17.64 -12.14 -5.66
CA LEU A 289 18.59 -13.16 -6.12
C LEU A 289 18.61 -14.37 -5.16
N GLU A 290 18.63 -14.13 -3.86
CA GLU A 290 18.55 -15.17 -2.86
C GLU A 290 17.24 -15.98 -2.99
N ARG A 291 16.11 -15.30 -3.11
CA ARG A 291 14.79 -15.93 -3.29
C ARG A 291 14.67 -16.72 -4.60
N ALA A 292 15.35 -16.28 -5.65
CA ALA A 292 15.43 -16.98 -6.93
C ALA A 292 16.40 -18.19 -6.92
N GLY A 293 17.10 -18.45 -5.82
CA GLY A 293 18.08 -19.53 -5.70
C GLY A 293 19.39 -19.26 -6.45
N VAL A 294 19.68 -18.01 -6.79
CA VAL A 294 20.92 -17.60 -7.44
C VAL A 294 22.02 -17.43 -6.39
N GLN A 295 22.99 -18.34 -6.33
CA GLN A 295 24.14 -18.17 -5.46
C GLN A 295 25.04 -17.04 -5.99
N GLN A 296 25.45 -16.12 -5.12
CA GLN A 296 26.29 -14.95 -5.44
C GLN A 296 27.62 -15.28 -6.16
N GLY A 297 28.02 -16.51 -6.24
CA GLY A 297 29.26 -16.95 -6.94
C GLY A 297 29.15 -17.16 -8.45
N ARG A 298 27.95 -17.18 -9.03
CA ARG A 298 27.75 -17.47 -10.48
C ARG A 298 27.70 -16.24 -11.41
N MET A 299 27.56 -15.03 -10.88
CA MET A 299 27.47 -13.82 -11.74
C MET A 299 28.76 -13.36 -12.38
N VAL A 300 29.93 -13.72 -11.86
CA VAL A 300 31.21 -13.22 -12.40
C VAL A 300 31.57 -13.89 -13.73
N ASN A 301 31.04 -15.06 -14.03
CA ASN A 301 31.44 -15.81 -15.24
C ASN A 301 30.55 -15.57 -16.47
N ASN A 302 29.34 -14.98 -16.32
CA ASN A 302 28.46 -14.76 -17.48
C ASN A 302 28.56 -13.37 -18.12
N LEU A 303 29.26 -12.41 -17.48
CA LEU A 303 29.50 -11.09 -18.08
C LEU A 303 30.77 -11.03 -18.96
N GLN A 304 31.59 -12.09 -18.98
CA GLN A 304 32.78 -12.17 -19.85
C GLN A 304 32.51 -12.86 -21.19
N SER A 305 31.32 -13.37 -21.46
CA SER A 305 31.00 -14.08 -22.71
C SER A 305 30.10 -13.31 -23.68
N VAL A 306 29.88 -12.01 -23.48
CA VAL A 306 29.18 -11.14 -24.45
C VAL A 306 30.16 -10.04 -24.88
N ASN A 307 31.22 -10.46 -25.52
CA ASN A 307 32.00 -9.66 -26.44
C ASN A 307 32.04 -10.42 -27.78
N ILE A 308 31.14 -10.08 -28.67
CA ILE A 308 31.35 -9.97 -30.12
C ILE A 308 30.21 -9.10 -30.66
#